data_89e50d3004a42cb64792620f22dd6a33
#
_entry.id   89e50d3004a42cb64792620f22dd6a33
#
_cell.length_a   1.000
_cell.length_b   1.000
_cell.length_c   1.000
_cell.angle_alpha   90.00
_cell.angle_beta   90.00
_cell.angle_gamma   90.00
#
_symmetry.space_group_name_H-M   'P 1'
#
loop_
_entity.id
_entity.type
_entity.pdbx_description
1 polymer ?
#
loop_
_entity_poly.entity_id
_entity_poly.type
_entity_poly.pdbx_seq_one_letter_code
_entity_poly.pdbx_strand_id
1 'polypeptide(L)'
;TAPSDEALKRDIELSMEAGFNGARLHQKVFEERFYYWADKMGYLTWGEASSWGMDCNDTETARNFITEWSEIVQRDRNHPSLLIWTPTNEEFWPDRVQYPRLMHDLYNLTKMIDPTRPFHGASGGTHIATDIWTVHNYEQDPAKLKEKLYNGGKLMEAPKWEIHLMPMNIG
;
A
#
# COMPACT_ATOMS: atom_id res chain seq x y z
N THR A 1 -15.16 -11.79 3.25
CA THR A 1 -15.60 -12.97 4.00
C THR A 1 -14.90 -14.18 3.44
N ALA A 2 -14.13 -14.89 4.27
CA ALA A 2 -13.45 -16.11 3.88
C ALA A 2 -14.36 -17.29 4.23
N PRO A 3 -14.72 -18.16 3.27
CA PRO A 3 -15.69 -19.24 3.53
C PRO A 3 -15.06 -20.40 4.33
N SER A 4 -13.79 -20.72 4.08
CA SER A 4 -13.06 -21.78 4.78
C SER A 4 -11.55 -21.64 4.62
N ASP A 5 -10.76 -22.39 5.40
CA ASP A 5 -9.30 -22.47 5.27
C ASP A 5 -8.87 -23.01 3.91
N GLU A 6 -9.59 -24.02 3.41
CA GLU A 6 -9.32 -24.64 2.12
C GLU A 6 -9.51 -23.64 0.98
N ALA A 7 -10.52 -22.76 1.08
CA ALA A 7 -10.74 -21.72 0.08
C ALA A 7 -9.62 -20.69 0.07
N LEU A 8 -9.16 -20.23 1.25
CA LEU A 8 -8.03 -19.31 1.37
C LEU A 8 -6.74 -19.92 0.79
N LYS A 9 -6.47 -21.17 1.13
CA LYS A 9 -5.33 -21.92 0.60
C LYS A 9 -5.44 -22.08 -0.92
N ARG A 10 -6.64 -22.41 -1.42
CA ARG A 10 -6.88 -22.63 -2.86
C ARG A 10 -6.66 -21.37 -3.70
N ASP A 11 -6.99 -20.19 -3.18
CA ASP A 11 -6.72 -18.91 -3.85
C ASP A 11 -5.21 -18.73 -4.10
N ILE A 12 -4.38 -19.05 -3.09
CA ILE A 12 -2.92 -18.99 -3.21
C ILE A 12 -2.41 -20.04 -4.22
N GLU A 13 -2.91 -21.29 -4.13
CA GLU A 13 -2.55 -22.36 -5.07
C GLU A 13 -2.83 -21.96 -6.51
N LEU A 14 -4.02 -21.44 -6.79
CA LEU A 14 -4.41 -20.98 -8.14
C LEU A 14 -3.51 -19.86 -8.65
N SER A 15 -3.16 -18.93 -7.79
CA SER A 15 -2.23 -17.86 -8.13
C SER A 15 -0.84 -18.41 -8.47
N MET A 16 -0.33 -19.34 -7.67
CA MET A 16 0.97 -19.99 -7.93
C MET A 16 0.94 -20.88 -9.18
N GLU A 17 -0.15 -21.62 -9.42
CA GLU A 17 -0.37 -22.40 -10.65
C GLU A 17 -0.35 -21.49 -11.90
N ALA A 18 -0.84 -20.25 -11.78
CA ALA A 18 -0.77 -19.25 -12.84
C ALA A 18 0.62 -18.60 -13.02
N GLY A 19 1.60 -18.97 -12.19
CA GLY A 19 2.98 -18.49 -12.25
C GLY A 19 3.28 -17.25 -11.40
N PHE A 20 2.35 -16.80 -10.54
CA PHE A 20 2.62 -15.70 -9.61
C PHE A 20 3.27 -16.22 -8.33
N ASN A 21 4.18 -15.43 -7.77
CA ASN A 21 4.84 -15.73 -6.50
C ASN A 21 4.34 -14.85 -5.34
N GLY A 22 3.35 -14.00 -5.59
CA GLY A 22 2.78 -13.11 -4.60
C GLY A 22 1.64 -12.27 -5.15
N ALA A 23 0.98 -11.53 -4.27
CA ALA A 23 -0.10 -10.60 -4.61
C ALA A 23 -0.11 -9.37 -3.73
N ARG A 24 -0.53 -8.25 -4.30
CA ARG A 24 -0.99 -7.08 -3.56
C ARG A 24 -2.43 -7.31 -3.11
N LEU A 25 -2.67 -7.19 -1.82
CA LEU A 25 -3.98 -7.41 -1.20
C LEU A 25 -4.82 -6.12 -1.26
N HIS A 26 -5.22 -5.76 -2.50
CA HIS A 26 -5.79 -4.46 -2.83
C HIS A 26 -7.08 -4.13 -2.07
N GLN A 27 -7.07 -2.96 -1.40
CA GLN A 27 -8.23 -2.37 -0.71
C GLN A 27 -8.90 -3.30 0.31
N LYS A 28 -8.12 -4.17 0.95
CA LYS A 28 -8.67 -5.11 1.92
C LYS A 28 -7.62 -5.56 2.94
N VAL A 29 -8.00 -5.53 4.20
CA VAL A 29 -7.28 -6.25 5.27
C VAL A 29 -7.70 -7.71 5.21
N PHE A 30 -6.76 -8.57 4.86
CA PHE A 30 -7.03 -10.00 4.73
C PHE A 30 -7.10 -10.67 6.11
N GLU A 31 -7.76 -11.81 6.15
CA GLU A 31 -7.88 -12.65 7.34
C GLU A 31 -6.51 -13.25 7.70
N GLU A 32 -6.22 -13.40 9.00
CA GLU A 32 -4.95 -13.97 9.50
C GLU A 32 -4.66 -15.36 8.94
N ARG A 33 -5.71 -16.19 8.71
CA ARG A 33 -5.55 -17.52 8.10
C ARG A 33 -5.04 -17.47 6.67
N PHE A 34 -5.31 -16.40 5.92
CA PHE A 34 -4.71 -16.19 4.59
C PHE A 34 -3.20 -15.99 4.70
N TYR A 35 -2.76 -15.15 5.64
CA TYR A 35 -1.33 -14.94 5.90
C TYR A 35 -0.65 -16.22 6.41
N TYR A 36 -1.33 -17.01 7.25
CA TYR A 36 -0.81 -18.32 7.66
C TYR A 36 -0.51 -19.23 6.45
N TRP A 37 -1.41 -19.32 5.50
CA TRP A 37 -1.19 -20.12 4.30
C TRP A 37 -0.13 -19.49 3.38
N ALA A 38 -0.10 -18.17 3.24
CA ALA A 38 0.94 -17.46 2.52
C ALA A 38 2.34 -17.74 3.10
N ASP A 39 2.47 -17.68 4.44
CA ASP A 39 3.70 -18.02 5.15
C ASP A 39 4.12 -19.47 4.89
N LYS A 40 3.19 -20.42 5.01
CA LYS A 40 3.44 -21.86 4.82
C LYS A 40 3.83 -22.22 3.39
N MET A 41 3.32 -21.51 2.42
CA MET A 41 3.52 -21.79 0.99
C MET A 41 4.63 -20.94 0.36
N GLY A 42 5.21 -19.98 1.11
CA GLY A 42 6.21 -19.07 0.59
C GLY A 42 5.65 -18.06 -0.42
N TYR A 43 4.35 -17.72 -0.29
CA TYR A 43 3.66 -16.79 -1.17
C TYR A 43 3.79 -15.36 -0.61
N LEU A 44 4.31 -14.45 -1.40
CA LEU A 44 4.59 -13.09 -0.96
C LEU A 44 3.32 -12.24 -0.94
N THR A 45 3.14 -11.43 0.10
CA THR A 45 1.98 -10.56 0.21
C THR A 45 2.39 -9.09 0.37
N TRP A 46 1.58 -8.23 -0.20
CA TRP A 46 1.68 -6.80 -0.04
C TRP A 46 0.42 -6.33 0.69
N GLY A 47 0.54 -6.03 1.99
CA GLY A 47 -0.58 -5.71 2.87
C GLY A 47 -1.11 -4.30 2.62
N GLU A 48 -2.44 -4.19 2.51
CA GLU A 48 -3.13 -2.93 2.24
C GLU A 48 -4.40 -2.81 3.09
N ALA A 49 -4.77 -1.58 3.44
CA ALA A 49 -6.05 -1.28 4.07
C ALA A 49 -7.06 -0.74 3.05
N SER A 50 -8.34 -0.75 3.43
CA SER A 50 -9.42 -0.16 2.64
C SER A 50 -9.47 1.34 2.91
N SER A 51 -9.16 2.16 1.90
CA SER A 51 -9.21 3.62 2.01
C SER A 51 -10.31 4.27 1.15
N TRP A 52 -10.80 3.57 0.15
CA TRP A 52 -11.84 4.10 -0.72
C TRP A 52 -13.16 4.32 0.02
N GLY A 53 -13.74 5.51 -0.17
CA GLY A 53 -14.93 5.96 0.54
C GLY A 53 -14.63 6.66 1.87
N MET A 54 -13.36 6.72 2.26
CA MET A 54 -12.91 7.48 3.42
C MET A 54 -12.56 8.91 3.02
N ASP A 55 -12.98 9.90 3.78
CA ASP A 55 -12.48 11.28 3.63
C ASP A 55 -11.21 11.48 4.47
N CYS A 56 -10.06 11.34 3.83
CA CYS A 56 -8.76 11.53 4.46
C CYS A 56 -8.52 12.97 4.98
N ASN A 57 -9.41 13.91 4.66
CA ASN A 57 -9.33 15.29 5.13
C ASN A 57 -10.23 15.56 6.34
N ASP A 58 -11.10 14.63 6.70
CA ASP A 58 -11.88 14.70 7.93
C ASP A 58 -11.06 14.22 9.13
N THR A 59 -11.05 15.03 10.19
CA THR A 59 -10.23 14.75 11.38
C THR A 59 -10.71 13.53 12.17
N GLU A 60 -12.02 13.29 12.21
CA GLU A 60 -12.58 12.13 12.91
C GLU A 60 -12.28 10.84 12.15
N THR A 61 -12.47 10.85 10.85
CA THR A 61 -12.11 9.76 9.95
C THR A 61 -10.62 9.43 10.05
N ALA A 62 -9.76 10.44 10.01
CA ALA A 62 -8.31 10.25 10.13
C ALA A 62 -7.93 9.60 11.47
N ARG A 63 -8.52 10.04 12.60
CA ARG A 63 -8.27 9.47 13.92
C ARG A 63 -8.71 8.01 14.01
N ASN A 64 -9.90 7.69 13.50
CA ASN A 64 -10.40 6.32 13.48
C ASN A 64 -9.51 5.42 12.64
N PHE A 65 -9.10 5.89 11.48
CA PHE A 65 -8.23 5.13 10.59
C PHE A 65 -6.82 4.89 11.16
N ILE A 66 -6.24 5.87 11.86
CA ILE A 66 -4.96 5.69 12.58
C ILE A 66 -5.08 4.56 13.62
N THR A 67 -6.20 4.51 14.34
CA THR A 67 -6.45 3.45 15.34
C THR A 67 -6.52 2.07 14.66
N GLU A 68 -7.38 1.94 13.65
CA GLU A 68 -7.51 0.69 12.89
C GLU A 68 -6.19 0.26 12.25
N TRP A 69 -5.47 1.19 11.63
CA TRP A 69 -4.18 0.92 11.03
C TRP A 69 -3.15 0.41 12.04
N SER A 70 -3.13 1.00 13.23
CA SER A 70 -2.28 0.53 14.32
C SER A 70 -2.56 -0.93 14.68
N GLU A 71 -3.83 -1.29 14.79
CA GLU A 71 -4.26 -2.66 15.09
C GLU A 71 -3.86 -3.64 13.97
N ILE A 72 -4.04 -3.26 12.70
CA ILE A 72 -3.65 -4.05 11.54
C ILE A 72 -2.14 -4.35 11.57
N VAL A 73 -1.31 -3.32 11.74
CA VAL A 73 0.14 -3.48 11.75
C VAL A 73 0.58 -4.35 12.94
N GLN A 74 0.01 -4.14 14.12
CA GLN A 74 0.32 -4.94 15.31
C GLN A 74 -0.06 -6.41 15.13
N ARG A 75 -1.22 -6.69 14.52
CA ARG A 75 -1.69 -8.04 14.26
C ARG A 75 -0.77 -8.78 13.28
N ASP A 76 -0.43 -8.13 12.16
CA ASP A 76 0.13 -8.84 11.00
C ASP A 76 1.67 -8.75 10.89
N ARG A 77 2.34 -7.91 11.69
CA ARG A 77 3.79 -7.69 11.60
C ARG A 77 4.67 -8.93 11.74
N ASN A 78 4.16 -10.01 12.30
CA ASN A 78 4.92 -11.25 12.50
C ASN A 78 4.80 -12.24 11.34
N HIS A 79 4.04 -11.92 10.28
CA HIS A 79 3.91 -12.76 9.10
C HIS A 79 5.11 -12.56 8.16
N PRO A 80 5.96 -13.57 7.93
CA PRO A 80 7.12 -13.44 7.04
C PRO A 80 6.74 -13.27 5.56
N SER A 81 5.54 -13.67 5.16
CA SER A 81 5.01 -13.44 3.81
C SER A 81 4.71 -11.98 3.52
N LEU A 82 4.45 -11.18 4.56
CA LEU A 82 4.11 -9.77 4.41
C LEU A 82 5.36 -8.94 4.18
N LEU A 83 5.43 -8.24 3.05
CA LEU A 83 6.62 -7.50 2.62
C LEU A 83 6.50 -5.99 2.78
N ILE A 84 5.33 -5.42 2.58
CA ILE A 84 5.10 -3.97 2.42
C ILE A 84 3.80 -3.58 3.14
N TRP A 85 3.81 -2.40 3.74
CA TRP A 85 2.64 -1.78 4.37
C TRP A 85 2.09 -0.66 3.50
N THR A 86 0.81 -0.74 3.10
CA THR A 86 0.14 0.28 2.29
C THR A 86 -1.18 0.69 2.93
N PRO A 87 -1.27 1.84 3.59
CA PRO A 87 -2.52 2.27 4.21
C PRO A 87 -3.57 2.73 3.19
N THR A 88 -3.16 3.38 2.10
CA THR A 88 -4.10 3.99 1.17
C THR A 88 -3.78 3.69 -0.30
N ASN A 89 -4.79 3.82 -1.16
CA ASN A 89 -4.67 3.65 -2.60
C ASN A 89 -5.29 4.82 -3.35
N GLU A 90 -4.56 5.38 -4.32
CA GLU A 90 -5.03 6.42 -5.25
C GLU A 90 -5.66 7.65 -4.57
N GLU A 91 -5.08 8.09 -3.46
CA GLU A 91 -5.46 9.33 -2.80
C GLU A 91 -4.75 10.52 -3.46
N PHE A 92 -5.52 11.52 -3.89
CA PHE A 92 -5.04 12.67 -4.68
C PHE A 92 -5.43 14.02 -4.03
N TRP A 93 -4.97 14.25 -2.79
CA TRP A 93 -5.34 15.44 -2.01
C TRP A 93 -4.12 16.26 -1.54
N PRO A 94 -3.17 16.62 -2.43
CA PRO A 94 -1.90 17.24 -2.02
C PRO A 94 -2.08 18.65 -1.44
N ASP A 95 -3.17 19.33 -1.80
CA ASP A 95 -3.51 20.71 -1.38
C ASP A 95 -4.27 20.78 -0.04
N ARG A 96 -4.62 19.64 0.53
CA ARG A 96 -5.33 19.55 1.82
C ARG A 96 -4.37 19.40 2.98
N VAL A 97 -4.59 20.14 4.05
CA VAL A 97 -3.69 20.12 5.24
C VAL A 97 -3.79 18.79 5.99
N GLN A 98 -4.99 18.23 6.10
CA GLN A 98 -5.22 17.03 6.90
C GLN A 98 -4.63 15.77 6.26
N TYR A 99 -4.74 15.60 4.94
CA TYR A 99 -4.17 14.44 4.25
C TYR A 99 -2.64 14.31 4.46
N PRO A 100 -1.82 15.34 4.25
CA PRO A 100 -0.39 15.25 4.53
C PRO A 100 -0.07 14.91 5.99
N ARG A 101 -0.82 15.44 6.95
CA ARG A 101 -0.65 15.10 8.37
C ARG A 101 -0.95 13.63 8.61
N LEU A 102 -2.09 13.15 8.14
CA LEU A 102 -2.46 11.74 8.25
C LEU A 102 -1.37 10.82 7.69
N MET A 103 -0.82 11.13 6.51
CA MET A 103 0.21 10.30 5.89
C MET A 103 1.52 10.29 6.69
N HIS A 104 1.92 11.40 7.30
CA HIS A 104 3.06 11.44 8.21
C HIS A 104 2.81 10.65 9.49
N ASP A 105 1.62 10.76 10.06
CA ASP A 105 1.25 10.04 11.27
C ASP A 105 1.23 8.52 11.02
N LEU A 106 0.64 8.07 9.91
CA LEU A 106 0.61 6.67 9.51
C LEU A 106 2.04 6.13 9.25
N TYR A 107 2.89 6.90 8.59
CA TYR A 107 4.30 6.54 8.38
C TYR A 107 5.02 6.33 9.71
N ASN A 108 5.00 7.34 10.57
CA ASN A 108 5.69 7.32 11.86
C ASN A 108 5.17 6.20 12.75
N LEU A 109 3.85 6.01 12.82
CA LEU A 109 3.21 4.94 13.58
C LEU A 109 3.64 3.56 13.06
N THR A 110 3.60 3.36 11.75
CA THR A 110 4.02 2.10 11.15
C THR A 110 5.48 1.79 11.48
N LYS A 111 6.38 2.77 11.31
CA LYS A 111 7.81 2.58 11.62
C LYS A 111 8.09 2.37 13.11
N MET A 112 7.26 2.93 13.98
CA MET A 112 7.36 2.67 15.43
C MET A 112 6.95 1.24 15.79
N ILE A 113 5.93 0.68 15.12
CA ILE A 113 5.43 -0.67 15.39
C ILE A 113 6.25 -1.73 14.64
N ASP A 114 6.55 -1.47 13.38
CA ASP A 114 7.33 -2.35 12.49
C ASP A 114 8.36 -1.55 11.68
N PRO A 115 9.59 -1.39 12.19
CA PRO A 115 10.67 -0.70 11.48
C PRO A 115 11.29 -1.55 10.35
N THR A 116 10.92 -2.82 10.23
CA THR A 116 11.61 -3.78 9.36
C THR A 116 11.12 -3.77 7.93
N ARG A 117 9.86 -3.36 7.70
CA ARG A 117 9.23 -3.35 6.38
C ARG A 117 9.13 -1.95 5.80
N PRO A 118 9.22 -1.80 4.49
CA PRO A 118 8.94 -0.54 3.84
C PRO A 118 7.47 -0.16 3.97
N PHE A 119 7.25 1.15 4.09
CA PHE A 119 5.94 1.78 4.05
C PHE A 119 5.72 2.41 2.68
N HIS A 120 4.57 2.14 2.10
CA HIS A 120 4.13 2.68 0.83
C HIS A 120 2.88 3.54 1.06
N GLY A 121 3.04 4.84 1.07
CA GLY A 121 2.03 5.78 1.56
C GLY A 121 0.68 5.68 0.83
N ALA A 122 0.66 6.05 -0.45
CA ALA A 122 -0.53 5.96 -1.28
C ALA A 122 -0.19 5.29 -2.61
N SER A 123 -0.67 4.07 -2.84
CA SER A 123 -0.38 3.36 -4.08
C SER A 123 -0.93 4.11 -5.30
N GLY A 124 -0.06 4.56 -6.19
CA GLY A 124 -0.43 5.32 -7.40
C GLY A 124 -1.03 6.71 -7.16
N GLY A 125 -1.13 7.14 -5.91
CA GLY A 125 -1.63 8.45 -5.52
C GLY A 125 -0.54 9.46 -5.15
N THR A 126 -0.90 10.47 -4.36
CA THR A 126 0.04 11.49 -3.89
C THR A 126 0.88 10.97 -2.74
N HIS A 127 2.15 10.77 -2.98
CA HIS A 127 3.10 10.34 -1.96
C HIS A 127 3.56 11.53 -1.11
N ILE A 128 3.34 11.46 0.20
CA ILE A 128 3.78 12.46 1.19
C ILE A 128 4.95 11.91 2.01
N ALA A 129 4.72 10.84 2.76
CA ALA A 129 5.74 10.11 3.49
C ALA A 129 5.72 8.66 3.01
N THR A 130 6.81 8.18 2.44
CA THR A 130 6.87 6.85 1.82
C THR A 130 8.31 6.38 1.64
N ASP A 131 8.52 5.06 1.75
CA ASP A 131 9.81 4.43 1.38
C ASP A 131 9.79 3.96 -0.08
N ILE A 132 8.59 3.74 -0.65
CA ILE A 132 8.41 3.26 -2.03
C ILE A 132 7.53 4.27 -2.77
N TRP A 133 7.97 4.61 -3.97
CA TRP A 133 7.23 5.49 -4.87
C TRP A 133 6.68 4.68 -6.04
N THR A 134 5.38 4.81 -6.34
CA THR A 134 4.71 4.05 -7.39
C THR A 134 3.85 4.95 -8.27
N VAL A 135 3.59 4.47 -9.48
CA VAL A 135 2.69 5.09 -10.45
C VAL A 135 1.69 4.04 -10.91
N HIS A 136 0.42 4.41 -10.98
CA HIS A 136 -0.58 3.64 -11.71
C HIS A 136 -0.64 4.14 -13.16
N ASN A 137 -0.55 3.22 -14.10
CA ASN A 137 -0.67 3.52 -15.52
C ASN A 137 -1.63 2.55 -16.18
N TYR A 138 -2.69 3.08 -16.80
CA TYR A 138 -3.78 2.31 -17.41
C TYR A 138 -3.66 2.22 -18.94
N GLU A 139 -2.47 2.52 -19.52
CA GLU A 139 -2.23 2.39 -20.95
C GLU A 139 -2.31 0.91 -21.38
N GLN A 140 -3.16 0.63 -22.36
CA GLN A 140 -3.40 -0.72 -22.87
C GLN A 140 -2.49 -1.10 -24.05
N ASP A 141 -1.93 -0.09 -24.74
CA ASP A 141 -0.98 -0.32 -25.84
C ASP A 141 0.44 -0.57 -25.28
N PRO A 142 1.03 -1.76 -25.48
CA PRO A 142 2.34 -2.10 -24.93
C PRO A 142 3.46 -1.16 -25.42
N ALA A 143 3.38 -0.66 -26.65
CA ALA A 143 4.39 0.24 -27.21
C ALA A 143 4.32 1.61 -26.53
N LYS A 144 3.12 2.13 -26.34
CA LYS A 144 2.90 3.39 -25.61
C LYS A 144 3.22 3.27 -24.13
N LEU A 145 2.89 2.12 -23.52
CA LEU A 145 3.24 1.86 -22.13
C LEU A 145 4.77 1.86 -21.95
N LYS A 146 5.48 1.18 -22.86
CA LYS A 146 6.94 1.16 -22.87
C LYS A 146 7.53 2.56 -23.06
N GLU A 147 6.99 3.35 -23.96
CA GLU A 147 7.42 4.74 -24.18
C GLU A 147 7.22 5.60 -22.92
N LYS A 148 6.05 5.47 -22.26
CA LYS A 148 5.71 6.20 -21.05
C LYS A 148 6.56 5.81 -19.84
N LEU A 149 6.87 4.53 -19.69
CA LEU A 149 7.58 4.02 -18.51
C LEU A 149 9.10 3.89 -18.73
N TYR A 150 9.57 3.85 -19.98
CA TYR A 150 10.94 3.53 -20.31
C TYR A 150 11.50 4.44 -21.41
N ASN A 151 11.64 5.71 -21.09
CA ASN A 151 12.23 6.68 -22.03
C ASN A 151 13.75 6.54 -22.03
N GLY A 152 14.30 5.71 -22.96
CA GLY A 152 15.75 5.55 -23.17
C GLY A 152 16.52 4.94 -22.00
N GLY A 153 15.86 4.10 -21.16
CA GLY A 153 16.49 3.46 -19.98
C GLY A 153 16.46 4.32 -18.71
N LYS A 154 15.81 5.47 -18.75
CA LYS A 154 15.50 6.26 -17.56
C LYS A 154 14.07 5.93 -17.12
N LEU A 155 13.91 5.54 -15.85
CA LEU A 155 12.60 5.58 -15.22
C LEU A 155 12.05 6.99 -15.39
N MET A 156 10.76 7.09 -15.75
CA MET A 156 10.10 8.39 -15.85
C MET A 156 10.34 9.19 -14.58
N GLU A 157 10.73 10.44 -14.73
CA GLU A 157 10.62 11.40 -13.63
C GLU A 157 9.15 11.46 -13.22
N ALA A 158 8.92 11.51 -11.92
CA ALA A 158 7.59 11.72 -11.38
C ALA A 158 6.89 12.87 -12.10
N PRO A 159 5.60 12.74 -12.46
CA PRO A 159 4.86 13.86 -12.99
C PRO A 159 5.05 15.08 -12.10
N LYS A 160 5.34 16.25 -12.68
CA LYS A 160 5.67 17.46 -11.91
C LYS A 160 4.59 17.90 -10.90
N TRP A 161 3.36 17.41 -11.04
CA TRP A 161 2.27 17.65 -10.10
C TRP A 161 2.34 16.79 -8.82
N GLU A 162 3.17 15.74 -8.80
CA GLU A 162 3.38 14.87 -7.63
C GLU A 162 4.50 15.36 -6.71
N ILE A 163 5.26 16.36 -7.14
CA ILE A 163 6.40 16.90 -6.37
C ILE A 163 6.03 18.26 -5.77
N HIS A 164 4.96 18.34 -5.01
CA HIS A 164 4.81 19.40 -4.03
C HIS A 164 5.09 18.84 -2.63
N LEU A 165 6.30 18.34 -2.45
CA LEU A 165 6.89 18.22 -1.14
C LEU A 165 7.05 19.65 -0.62
N MET A 166 6.08 20.14 0.14
CA MET A 166 6.34 21.30 0.99
C MET A 166 7.43 20.87 1.98
N PRO A 167 8.60 21.54 2.00
CA PRO A 167 9.53 21.33 3.08
C PRO A 167 8.80 21.74 4.36
N MET A 168 8.40 20.78 5.18
CA MET A 168 8.02 21.11 6.53
C MET A 168 9.27 21.57 7.24
N ASN A 169 9.41 22.88 7.43
CA ASN A 169 10.30 23.43 8.42
C ASN A 169 9.82 22.91 9.77
N ILE A 170 10.45 21.84 10.24
CA ILE A 170 10.36 21.42 11.63
C ILE A 170 11.28 22.38 12.37
N GLY A 171 10.69 23.51 12.85
CA GLY A 171 11.34 24.39 13.80
C GLY A 171 11.31 23.81 15.19
#